data_d6d128867c5e000abc9dfdd503c4a76a
#
_entry.id   d6d128867c5e000abc9dfdd503c4a76a
#
_cell.length_a   1.000
_cell.length_b   1.000
_cell.length_c   1.000
_cell.angle_alpha   90.00
_cell.angle_beta   90.00
_cell.angle_gamma   90.00
#
_symmetry.space_group_name_H-M   'P 1'
#
loop_
_entity.id
_entity.type
_entity.pdbx_description
1 polymer ?
#
loop_
_entity_poly.entity_id
_entity_poly.type
_entity_poly.pdbx_seq_one_letter_code
_entity_poly.pdbx_strand_id
1 'polypeptide(L)'
;MPVPIDADGMSPIEPPMPKEATPLTAEERSPMHLWHIPILRTMMIVSTLAQVVLYILMPVLTTYIKVLAGAMDNIVFVAGAVFSLGGIAGAISAPLWGIYGTRRGYFSAMFLAMLCAGGMFILQGIPDTLVPFAVMQFGVGLFLAGIQPSLNAVIAQHTPAQLKGSVFGLLFSAQQVGSATGPLLGGVVATYLGMHYLFPTSGTILLILAAFIRWRYVRKGHPAVE
;
A
#
# COMPACT_ATOMS: atom_id res chain seq x y z
N MET A 1 -40.16 -8.01 -10.69
CA MET A 1 -40.49 -8.84 -9.52
C MET A 1 -41.65 -8.15 -8.81
N PRO A 2 -42.77 -8.83 -8.46
CA PRO A 2 -43.86 -8.22 -7.71
C PRO A 2 -43.38 -7.85 -6.30
N VAL A 3 -43.76 -6.68 -5.83
CA VAL A 3 -43.47 -6.20 -4.46
C VAL A 3 -44.32 -7.05 -3.51
N PRO A 4 -43.76 -7.65 -2.46
CA PRO A 4 -44.57 -8.39 -1.47
C PRO A 4 -45.50 -7.41 -0.74
N ILE A 5 -46.78 -7.79 -0.63
CA ILE A 5 -47.86 -7.02 0.01
C ILE A 5 -48.25 -7.78 1.28
N ASP A 6 -48.59 -7.07 2.35
CA ASP A 6 -49.10 -7.68 3.58
C ASP A 6 -50.45 -8.36 3.37
N ALA A 7 -50.88 -9.16 4.36
CA ALA A 7 -52.07 -9.96 4.27
C ALA A 7 -53.38 -9.17 4.10
N ASP A 8 -53.34 -7.86 4.36
CA ASP A 8 -54.50 -6.96 4.26
C ASP A 8 -54.52 -6.19 2.91
N GLY A 9 -53.53 -6.38 2.05
CA GLY A 9 -53.49 -5.82 0.68
C GLY A 9 -53.44 -4.31 0.57
N MET A 10 -53.14 -3.60 1.66
CA MET A 10 -53.22 -2.13 1.72
C MET A 10 -51.88 -1.39 1.83
N SER A 11 -50.81 -2.06 2.23
CA SER A 11 -49.49 -1.39 2.36
C SER A 11 -48.38 -2.23 1.79
N PRO A 12 -47.41 -1.65 1.08
CA PRO A 12 -46.15 -2.34 0.74
C PRO A 12 -45.43 -2.70 2.05
N ILE A 13 -44.99 -3.97 2.20
CA ILE A 13 -44.14 -4.36 3.32
C ILE A 13 -42.83 -3.54 3.20
N GLU A 14 -42.73 -2.49 4.01
CA GLU A 14 -41.45 -1.76 4.13
C GLU A 14 -40.41 -2.77 4.65
N PRO A 15 -39.27 -2.90 3.94
CA PRO A 15 -38.18 -3.70 4.48
C PRO A 15 -37.82 -3.14 5.86
N PRO A 16 -37.52 -4.00 6.86
CA PRO A 16 -37.17 -3.52 8.19
C PRO A 16 -36.04 -2.51 8.06
N MET A 17 -36.30 -1.29 8.52
CA MET A 17 -35.27 -0.23 8.48
C MET A 17 -34.01 -0.78 9.15
N PRO A 18 -32.83 -0.59 8.55
CA PRO A 18 -31.59 -0.98 9.19
C PRO A 18 -31.59 -0.38 10.59
N LYS A 19 -31.43 -1.23 11.63
CA LYS A 19 -31.35 -0.74 13.03
C LYS A 19 -30.41 0.46 13.02
N GLU A 20 -30.92 1.64 13.36
CA GLU A 20 -30.13 2.85 13.50
C GLU A 20 -28.96 2.48 14.42
N ALA A 21 -27.76 2.47 13.83
CA ALA A 21 -26.55 2.21 14.59
C ALA A 21 -26.45 3.34 15.63
N THR A 22 -26.42 2.96 16.89
CA THR A 22 -26.32 3.90 18.02
C THR A 22 -25.27 4.96 17.70
N PRO A 23 -25.59 6.25 17.76
CA PRO A 23 -24.63 7.30 17.40
C PRO A 23 -23.42 7.19 18.33
N LEU A 24 -22.25 6.96 17.73
CA LEU A 24 -20.99 6.89 18.46
C LEU A 24 -20.72 8.22 19.17
N THR A 25 -20.23 8.16 20.40
CA THR A 25 -19.85 9.32 21.19
C THR A 25 -18.68 10.08 20.54
N ALA A 26 -18.52 11.36 20.87
CA ALA A 26 -17.41 12.16 20.36
C ALA A 26 -16.04 11.59 20.75
N GLU A 27 -15.95 10.92 21.91
CA GLU A 27 -14.74 10.24 22.38
C GLU A 27 -14.40 9.01 21.52
N GLU A 28 -15.35 8.21 21.10
CA GLU A 28 -15.14 7.04 20.22
C GLU A 28 -14.68 7.44 18.83
N ARG A 29 -15.01 8.66 18.38
CA ARG A 29 -14.53 9.24 17.10
C ARG A 29 -13.17 9.91 17.22
N SER A 30 -12.63 10.06 18.43
CA SER A 30 -11.35 10.71 18.65
C SER A 30 -10.20 9.95 17.99
N PRO A 31 -9.29 10.64 17.29
CA PRO A 31 -8.08 10.03 16.72
C PRO A 31 -7.25 9.28 17.79
N MET A 32 -7.29 9.75 19.02
CA MET A 32 -6.57 9.16 20.15
C MET A 32 -7.15 7.79 20.53
N HIS A 33 -8.47 7.62 20.49
CA HIS A 33 -9.11 6.32 20.73
C HIS A 33 -8.75 5.31 19.64
N LEU A 34 -8.76 5.73 18.38
CA LEU A 34 -8.41 4.89 17.22
C LEU A 34 -6.95 4.42 17.26
N TRP A 35 -6.04 5.24 17.82
CA TRP A 35 -4.63 4.87 18.00
C TRP A 35 -4.42 3.74 19.04
N HIS A 36 -5.34 3.58 19.97
CA HIS A 36 -5.28 2.49 20.96
C HIS A 36 -5.66 1.13 20.40
N ILE A 37 -6.30 1.06 19.23
CA ILE A 37 -6.63 -0.20 18.57
C ILE A 37 -5.34 -0.77 17.93
N PRO A 38 -4.80 -1.90 18.43
CA PRO A 38 -3.45 -2.35 18.04
C PRO A 38 -3.30 -2.62 16.55
N ILE A 39 -4.35 -3.13 15.90
CA ILE A 39 -4.32 -3.44 14.47
C ILE A 39 -4.29 -2.16 13.63
N LEU A 40 -5.09 -1.14 13.96
CA LEU A 40 -5.11 0.12 13.24
C LEU A 40 -3.78 0.86 13.37
N ARG A 41 -3.25 0.94 14.59
CA ARG A 41 -1.92 1.51 14.83
C ARG A 41 -0.84 0.82 14.01
N THR A 42 -0.84 -0.51 13.99
CA THR A 42 0.14 -1.28 13.20
C THR A 42 0.00 -0.99 11.71
N MET A 43 -1.23 -0.97 11.19
CA MET A 43 -1.47 -0.70 9.77
C MET A 43 -1.07 0.74 9.39
N MET A 44 -1.28 1.71 10.26
CA MET A 44 -0.82 3.09 10.05
C MET A 44 0.70 3.18 9.97
N ILE A 45 1.43 2.53 10.89
CA ILE A 45 2.90 2.49 10.86
C ILE A 45 3.40 1.80 9.58
N VAL A 46 2.83 0.66 9.24
CA VAL A 46 3.18 -0.08 8.00
C VAL A 46 2.91 0.79 6.77
N SER A 47 1.78 1.49 6.73
CA SER A 47 1.43 2.39 5.63
C SER A 47 2.41 3.56 5.51
N THR A 48 2.76 4.20 6.62
CA THR A 48 3.75 5.29 6.64
C THR A 48 5.09 4.83 6.11
N LEU A 49 5.60 3.69 6.59
CA LEU A 49 6.88 3.14 6.14
C LEU A 49 6.83 2.69 4.68
N ALA A 50 5.71 2.12 4.21
CA ALA A 50 5.54 1.81 2.80
C ALA A 50 5.57 3.07 1.92
N GLN A 51 4.97 4.18 2.38
CA GLN A 51 5.06 5.47 1.69
C GLN A 51 6.49 6.02 1.69
N VAL A 52 7.22 5.92 2.80
CA VAL A 52 8.65 6.28 2.83
C VAL A 52 9.39 5.54 1.72
N VAL A 53 9.21 4.23 1.59
CA VAL A 53 9.88 3.42 0.54
C VAL A 53 9.52 3.88 -0.87
N LEU A 54 8.25 4.21 -1.12
CA LEU A 54 7.81 4.71 -2.42
C LEU A 54 8.45 6.04 -2.78
N TYR A 55 8.60 6.94 -1.80
CA TYR A 55 9.04 8.31 -2.03
C TYR A 55 10.54 8.53 -1.82
N ILE A 56 11.26 7.59 -1.17
CA ILE A 56 12.70 7.69 -0.92
C ILE A 56 13.52 7.77 -2.23
N LEU A 57 13.03 7.11 -3.29
CA LEU A 57 13.68 7.07 -4.60
C LEU A 57 13.36 8.28 -5.48
N MET A 58 12.26 9.01 -5.20
CA MET A 58 11.74 10.07 -6.07
C MET A 58 12.77 11.12 -6.48
N PRO A 59 13.54 11.74 -5.55
CA PRO A 59 14.47 12.80 -5.91
C PRO A 59 15.69 12.30 -6.71
N VAL A 60 16.03 11.03 -6.54
CA VAL A 60 17.29 10.46 -7.06
C VAL A 60 17.09 9.67 -8.34
N LEU A 61 15.89 9.15 -8.57
CA LEU A 61 15.64 8.22 -9.67
C LEU A 61 15.92 8.83 -11.03
N THR A 62 15.53 10.09 -11.26
CA THR A 62 15.83 10.78 -12.53
C THR A 62 17.36 10.94 -12.75
N THR A 63 18.07 11.29 -11.68
CA THR A 63 19.54 11.42 -11.74
C THR A 63 20.20 10.06 -11.95
N TYR A 64 19.72 9.02 -11.31
CA TYR A 64 20.21 7.65 -11.46
C TYR A 64 19.99 7.13 -12.90
N ILE A 65 18.80 7.35 -13.47
CA ILE A 65 18.51 7.02 -14.86
C ILE A 65 19.42 7.77 -15.83
N LYS A 66 19.74 9.05 -15.52
CA LYS A 66 20.69 9.82 -16.31
C LYS A 66 22.10 9.19 -16.33
N VAL A 67 22.55 8.66 -15.20
CA VAL A 67 23.84 7.96 -15.12
C VAL A 67 23.80 6.67 -15.93
N LEU A 68 22.72 5.88 -15.87
CA LEU A 68 22.55 4.63 -16.61
C LEU A 68 22.38 4.84 -18.13
N ALA A 69 21.72 5.92 -18.52
CA ALA A 69 21.43 6.23 -19.93
C ALA A 69 22.63 6.87 -20.66
N GLY A 70 23.60 7.43 -19.93
CA GLY A 70 24.72 8.14 -20.52
C GLY A 70 24.31 9.44 -21.23
N ALA A 71 24.98 9.79 -22.31
CA ALA A 71 24.76 11.01 -23.09
C ALA A 71 23.58 10.87 -24.06
N MET A 72 22.36 10.77 -23.54
CA MET A 72 21.12 10.78 -24.34
C MET A 72 20.49 12.19 -24.33
N ASP A 73 20.07 12.68 -25.51
CA ASP A 73 19.49 14.03 -25.64
C ASP A 73 18.11 14.16 -24.97
N ASN A 74 17.35 13.05 -24.79
CA ASN A 74 15.98 13.04 -24.28
C ASN A 74 15.84 12.36 -22.93
N ILE A 75 16.74 12.62 -22.00
CA ILE A 75 16.82 11.94 -20.69
C ILE A 75 15.52 12.04 -19.86
N VAL A 76 14.83 13.18 -19.92
CA VAL A 76 13.57 13.40 -19.19
C VAL A 76 12.45 12.48 -19.72
N PHE A 77 12.38 12.33 -21.05
CA PHE A 77 11.43 11.42 -21.68
C PHE A 77 11.74 9.95 -21.31
N VAL A 78 13.01 9.56 -21.36
CA VAL A 78 13.45 8.21 -20.98
C VAL A 78 13.12 7.91 -19.52
N ALA A 79 13.40 8.84 -18.61
CA ALA A 79 13.05 8.70 -17.21
C ALA A 79 11.54 8.55 -17.01
N GLY A 80 10.74 9.39 -17.70
CA GLY A 80 9.28 9.28 -17.68
C GLY A 80 8.78 7.93 -18.21
N ALA A 81 9.37 7.43 -19.30
CA ALA A 81 9.02 6.12 -19.86
C ALA A 81 9.32 4.98 -18.86
N VAL A 82 10.49 4.98 -18.23
CA VAL A 82 10.85 3.99 -17.20
C VAL A 82 9.89 4.04 -16.00
N PHE A 83 9.53 5.25 -15.56
CA PHE A 83 8.52 5.42 -14.51
C PHE A 83 7.16 4.84 -14.90
N SER A 84 6.74 5.11 -16.12
CA SER A 84 5.46 4.64 -16.66
C SER A 84 5.37 3.12 -16.72
N LEU A 85 6.49 2.41 -16.94
CA LEU A 85 6.52 0.95 -16.92
C LEU A 85 6.07 0.40 -15.56
N GLY A 86 6.52 0.99 -14.45
CA GLY A 86 6.06 0.61 -13.11
C GLY A 86 4.57 0.85 -12.91
N GLY A 87 4.05 1.99 -13.40
CA GLY A 87 2.63 2.31 -13.35
C GLY A 87 1.76 1.35 -14.18
N ILE A 88 2.18 1.04 -15.40
CA ILE A 88 1.50 0.08 -16.28
C ILE A 88 1.48 -1.32 -15.64
N ALA A 89 2.62 -1.76 -15.12
CA ALA A 89 2.73 -3.03 -14.40
C ALA A 89 1.77 -3.09 -13.21
N GLY A 90 1.70 -2.01 -12.44
CA GLY A 90 0.77 -1.86 -11.33
C GLY A 90 -0.69 -1.94 -11.76
N ALA A 91 -1.08 -1.25 -12.84
CA ALA A 91 -2.43 -1.27 -13.37
C ALA A 91 -2.86 -2.68 -13.81
N ILE A 92 -1.95 -3.42 -14.44
CA ILE A 92 -2.20 -4.81 -14.88
C ILE A 92 -2.32 -5.76 -13.68
N SER A 93 -1.49 -5.58 -12.65
CA SER A 93 -1.43 -6.51 -11.51
C SER A 93 -2.43 -6.20 -10.40
N ALA A 94 -2.94 -4.98 -10.27
CA ALA A 94 -3.86 -4.58 -9.21
C ALA A 94 -5.11 -5.49 -9.08
N PRO A 95 -5.82 -5.86 -10.17
CA PRO A 95 -6.95 -6.79 -10.08
C PRO A 95 -6.54 -8.17 -9.56
N LEU A 96 -5.36 -8.66 -9.95
CA LEU A 96 -4.85 -9.96 -9.53
C LEU A 96 -4.58 -9.99 -8.03
N TRP A 97 -4.01 -8.92 -7.48
CA TRP A 97 -3.81 -8.75 -6.04
C TRP A 97 -5.12 -8.68 -5.27
N GLY A 98 -6.15 -8.01 -5.84
CA GLY A 98 -7.50 -7.98 -5.27
C GLY A 98 -8.10 -9.39 -5.17
N ILE A 99 -8.06 -10.16 -6.26
CA ILE A 99 -8.55 -11.55 -6.29
C ILE A 99 -7.75 -12.44 -5.33
N TYR A 100 -6.43 -12.30 -5.31
CA TYR A 100 -5.60 -13.07 -4.38
C TYR A 100 -5.94 -12.76 -2.92
N GLY A 101 -6.12 -11.48 -2.58
CA GLY A 101 -6.48 -11.02 -1.24
C GLY A 101 -7.83 -11.58 -0.76
N THR A 102 -8.84 -11.61 -1.64
CA THR A 102 -10.16 -12.20 -1.31
C THR A 102 -10.09 -13.70 -1.08
N ARG A 103 -9.23 -14.42 -1.82
CA ARG A 103 -9.10 -15.89 -1.74
C ARG A 103 -8.19 -16.39 -0.63
N ARG A 104 -7.09 -15.69 -0.38
CA ARG A 104 -6.01 -16.12 0.54
C ARG A 104 -5.85 -15.25 1.77
N GLY A 105 -6.68 -14.21 1.88
CA GLY A 105 -6.63 -13.21 2.95
C GLY A 105 -5.68 -12.04 2.64
N TYR A 106 -6.10 -10.84 3.04
CA TYR A 106 -5.38 -9.60 2.74
C TYR A 106 -4.04 -9.47 3.47
N PHE A 107 -3.88 -10.08 4.65
CA PHE A 107 -2.58 -10.14 5.32
C PHE A 107 -1.57 -10.96 4.52
N SER A 108 -1.99 -12.08 3.94
CA SER A 108 -1.14 -12.92 3.09
C SER A 108 -0.79 -12.23 1.79
N ALA A 109 -1.75 -11.51 1.19
CA ALA A 109 -1.52 -10.71 -0.01
C ALA A 109 -0.51 -9.59 0.25
N MET A 110 -0.68 -8.84 1.33
CA MET A 110 0.24 -7.77 1.74
C MET A 110 1.65 -8.31 2.03
N PHE A 111 1.75 -9.43 2.76
CA PHE A 111 3.04 -10.08 3.02
C PHE A 111 3.75 -10.46 1.72
N LEU A 112 3.05 -11.15 0.80
CA LEU A 112 3.64 -11.60 -0.45
C LEU A 112 4.03 -10.42 -1.35
N ALA A 113 3.18 -9.40 -1.44
CA ALA A 113 3.46 -8.19 -2.19
C ALA A 113 4.72 -7.47 -1.68
N MET A 114 4.83 -7.29 -0.36
CA MET A 114 6.01 -6.66 0.26
C MET A 114 7.27 -7.51 0.09
N LEU A 115 7.16 -8.84 0.23
CA LEU A 115 8.28 -9.76 0.06
C LEU A 115 8.84 -9.70 -1.36
N CYS A 116 7.96 -9.82 -2.36
CA CYS A 116 8.37 -9.79 -3.77
C CYS A 116 8.85 -8.40 -4.19
N ALA A 117 8.16 -7.33 -3.79
CA ALA A 117 8.59 -5.96 -4.08
C ALA A 117 9.94 -5.65 -3.44
N GLY A 118 10.16 -6.07 -2.19
CA GLY A 118 11.43 -5.89 -1.50
C GLY A 118 12.58 -6.63 -2.18
N GLY A 119 12.36 -7.87 -2.60
CA GLY A 119 13.33 -8.63 -3.40
C GLY A 119 13.64 -7.95 -4.74
N MET A 120 12.60 -7.48 -5.46
CA MET A 120 12.78 -6.77 -6.73
C MET A 120 13.54 -5.44 -6.56
N PHE A 121 13.31 -4.69 -5.49
CA PHE A 121 14.08 -3.49 -5.21
C PHE A 121 15.57 -3.79 -4.99
N ILE A 122 15.91 -4.84 -4.26
CA ILE A 122 17.30 -5.24 -4.07
C ILE A 122 17.94 -5.59 -5.42
N LEU A 123 17.25 -6.39 -6.24
CA LEU A 123 17.72 -6.75 -7.58
C LEU A 123 17.85 -5.54 -8.50
N GLN A 124 16.99 -4.54 -8.37
CA GLN A 124 17.01 -3.31 -9.17
C GLN A 124 18.28 -2.47 -8.94
N GLY A 125 18.96 -2.65 -7.82
CA GLY A 125 20.25 -2.01 -7.56
C GLY A 125 21.44 -2.66 -8.31
N ILE A 126 21.26 -3.80 -9.00
CA ILE A 126 22.38 -4.53 -9.64
C ILE A 126 22.68 -4.04 -11.08
N PRO A 127 21.67 -3.71 -11.93
CA PRO A 127 21.93 -3.38 -13.32
C PRO A 127 22.74 -2.09 -13.52
N ASP A 128 23.76 -2.16 -14.38
CA ASP A 128 24.57 -1.03 -14.80
C ASP A 128 24.10 -0.40 -16.12
N THR A 129 22.99 -0.89 -16.69
CA THR A 129 22.42 -0.42 -17.96
C THR A 129 20.92 -0.19 -17.84
N LEU A 130 20.42 0.70 -18.70
CA LEU A 130 19.04 1.19 -18.66
C LEU A 130 18.01 0.08 -18.88
N VAL A 131 18.22 -0.82 -19.82
CA VAL A 131 17.22 -1.84 -20.22
C VAL A 131 16.93 -2.85 -19.09
N PRO A 132 17.92 -3.52 -18.48
CA PRO A 132 17.66 -4.37 -17.33
C PRO A 132 17.03 -3.62 -16.15
N PHE A 133 17.47 -2.36 -15.91
CA PHE A 133 16.87 -1.52 -14.89
C PHE A 133 15.36 -1.29 -15.13
N ALA A 134 14.99 -0.97 -16.38
CA ALA A 134 13.59 -0.77 -16.76
C ALA A 134 12.75 -2.04 -16.61
N VAL A 135 13.32 -3.21 -16.92
CA VAL A 135 12.65 -4.52 -16.70
C VAL A 135 12.43 -4.75 -15.19
N MET A 136 13.43 -4.45 -14.35
CA MET A 136 13.26 -4.55 -12.90
C MET A 136 12.23 -3.54 -12.36
N GLN A 137 12.19 -2.32 -12.91
CA GLN A 137 11.17 -1.32 -12.58
C GLN A 137 9.74 -1.80 -12.87
N PHE A 138 9.56 -2.49 -14.00
CA PHE A 138 8.28 -3.14 -14.30
C PHE A 138 7.94 -4.20 -13.25
N GLY A 139 8.90 -5.05 -12.87
CA GLY A 139 8.73 -6.06 -11.81
C GLY A 139 8.38 -5.44 -10.46
N VAL A 140 9.06 -4.36 -10.06
CA VAL A 140 8.73 -3.60 -8.85
C VAL A 140 7.28 -3.13 -8.88
N GLY A 141 6.83 -2.54 -10.00
CA GLY A 141 5.45 -2.08 -10.17
C GLY A 141 4.41 -3.18 -10.01
N LEU A 142 4.66 -4.37 -10.55
CA LEU A 142 3.78 -5.53 -10.41
C LEU A 142 3.49 -5.88 -8.95
N PHE A 143 4.49 -5.82 -8.10
CA PHE A 143 4.36 -6.25 -6.71
C PHE A 143 3.93 -5.09 -5.77
N LEU A 144 4.41 -3.88 -5.99
CA LEU A 144 3.99 -2.71 -5.19
C LEU A 144 2.48 -2.48 -5.24
N ALA A 145 1.85 -2.73 -6.39
CA ALA A 145 0.42 -2.55 -6.57
C ALA A 145 -0.45 -3.41 -5.62
N GLY A 146 0.10 -4.47 -5.04
CA GLY A 146 -0.60 -5.32 -4.06
C GLY A 146 -0.62 -4.76 -2.64
N ILE A 147 0.27 -3.83 -2.30
CA ILE A 147 0.45 -3.35 -0.91
C ILE A 147 -0.73 -2.49 -0.46
N GLN A 148 -1.04 -1.41 -1.17
CA GLN A 148 -2.06 -0.45 -0.77
C GLN A 148 -3.49 -1.02 -0.73
N PRO A 149 -3.97 -1.75 -1.76
CA PRO A 149 -5.31 -2.32 -1.69
C PRO A 149 -5.46 -3.35 -0.57
N SER A 150 -4.42 -4.17 -0.33
CA SER A 150 -4.44 -5.14 0.78
C SER A 150 -4.49 -4.44 2.14
N LEU A 151 -3.70 -3.38 2.32
CA LEU A 151 -3.68 -2.59 3.56
C LEU A 151 -5.04 -1.89 3.80
N ASN A 152 -5.60 -1.26 2.77
CA ASN A 152 -6.90 -0.61 2.85
C ASN A 152 -8.03 -1.61 3.17
N ALA A 153 -7.98 -2.81 2.58
CA ALA A 153 -8.94 -3.86 2.85
C ALA A 153 -8.86 -4.37 4.30
N VAL A 154 -7.65 -4.58 4.84
CA VAL A 154 -7.45 -4.94 6.24
C VAL A 154 -8.04 -3.89 7.18
N ILE A 155 -7.78 -2.61 6.93
CA ILE A 155 -8.32 -1.51 7.73
C ILE A 155 -9.84 -1.46 7.63
N ALA A 156 -10.40 -1.60 6.41
CA ALA A 156 -11.84 -1.56 6.18
C ALA A 156 -12.59 -2.70 6.90
N GLN A 157 -11.97 -3.89 6.99
CA GLN A 157 -12.54 -5.05 7.69
C GLN A 157 -12.54 -4.90 9.21
N HIS A 158 -11.56 -4.18 9.76
CA HIS A 158 -11.42 -4.02 11.21
C HIS A 158 -11.95 -2.68 11.73
N THR A 159 -12.63 -1.93 10.89
CA THR A 159 -13.18 -0.61 11.24
C THR A 159 -14.70 -0.62 11.12
N PRO A 160 -15.45 -0.29 12.20
CA PRO A 160 -16.89 -0.09 12.14
C PRO A 160 -17.29 0.92 11.07
N ALA A 161 -18.46 0.73 10.44
CA ALA A 161 -18.92 1.54 9.32
C ALA A 161 -18.93 3.05 9.64
N GLN A 162 -19.31 3.41 10.86
CA GLN A 162 -19.41 4.79 11.32
C GLN A 162 -18.05 5.49 11.47
N LEU A 163 -16.96 4.72 11.69
CA LEU A 163 -15.60 5.22 11.92
C LEU A 163 -14.73 5.18 10.67
N LYS A 164 -15.19 4.58 9.58
CA LYS A 164 -14.38 4.43 8.37
C LYS A 164 -13.82 5.76 7.86
N GLY A 165 -14.63 6.82 7.82
CA GLY A 165 -14.17 8.13 7.37
C GLY A 165 -13.01 8.67 8.22
N SER A 166 -13.13 8.60 9.55
CA SER A 166 -12.10 9.07 10.47
C SER A 166 -10.82 8.24 10.40
N VAL A 167 -10.95 6.90 10.29
CA VAL A 167 -9.80 5.99 10.20
C VAL A 167 -9.07 6.17 8.87
N PHE A 168 -9.78 6.29 7.74
CA PHE A 168 -9.15 6.55 6.45
C PHE A 168 -8.54 7.94 6.35
N GLY A 169 -9.15 8.95 6.99
CA GLY A 169 -8.54 10.29 7.11
C GLY A 169 -7.22 10.26 7.89
N LEU A 170 -7.21 9.55 9.02
CA LEU A 170 -5.99 9.39 9.82
C LEU A 170 -4.92 8.56 9.08
N LEU A 171 -5.33 7.51 8.36
CA LEU A 171 -4.45 6.73 7.49
C LEU A 171 -3.81 7.61 6.42
N PHE A 172 -4.61 8.42 5.73
CA PHE A 172 -4.11 9.34 4.73
C PHE A 172 -3.10 10.34 5.32
N SER A 173 -3.41 10.91 6.49
CA SER A 173 -2.47 11.79 7.20
C SER A 173 -1.15 11.09 7.53
N ALA A 174 -1.20 9.84 8.01
CA ALA A 174 -0.02 9.03 8.28
C ALA A 174 0.80 8.77 7.00
N GLN A 175 0.14 8.50 5.88
CA GLN A 175 0.78 8.35 4.57
C GLN A 175 1.47 9.63 4.11
N GLN A 176 0.86 10.80 4.36
CA GLN A 176 1.48 12.10 4.02
C GLN A 176 2.76 12.37 4.82
N VAL A 177 2.82 11.93 6.08
CA VAL A 177 4.07 11.98 6.85
C VAL A 177 5.14 11.12 6.18
N GLY A 178 4.79 9.91 5.71
CA GLY A 178 5.72 9.05 4.96
C GLY A 178 6.17 9.68 3.65
N SER A 179 5.25 10.28 2.89
CA SER A 179 5.59 10.91 1.61
C SER A 179 6.46 12.17 1.76
N ALA A 180 6.30 12.91 2.86
CA ALA A 180 7.13 14.08 3.17
C ALA A 180 8.52 13.70 3.67
N THR A 181 8.63 12.64 4.50
CA THR A 181 9.91 12.19 5.07
C THR A 181 10.72 11.34 4.09
N GLY A 182 10.06 10.62 3.18
CA GLY A 182 10.72 9.77 2.18
C GLY A 182 11.83 10.47 1.39
N PRO A 183 11.55 11.59 0.69
CA PRO A 183 12.56 12.32 -0.08
C PRO A 183 13.72 12.85 0.77
N LEU A 184 13.46 13.25 2.01
CA LEU A 184 14.50 13.71 2.94
C LEU A 184 15.47 12.56 3.27
N LEU A 185 14.92 11.38 3.64
CA LEU A 185 15.71 10.19 3.89
C LEU A 185 16.47 9.73 2.63
N GLY A 186 15.82 9.82 1.47
CA GLY A 186 16.44 9.52 0.19
C GLY A 186 17.65 10.41 -0.11
N GLY A 187 17.52 11.71 0.14
CA GLY A 187 18.62 12.67 0.01
C GLY A 187 19.79 12.35 0.94
N VAL A 188 19.49 12.01 2.19
CA VAL A 188 20.52 11.62 3.18
C VAL A 188 21.24 10.34 2.73
N VAL A 189 20.52 9.29 2.39
CA VAL A 189 21.12 8.02 1.92
C VAL A 189 21.95 8.25 0.66
N ALA A 190 21.43 9.01 -0.32
CA ALA A 190 22.14 9.31 -1.55
C ALA A 190 23.45 10.07 -1.31
N THR A 191 23.45 11.01 -0.35
CA THR A 191 24.62 11.87 -0.07
C THR A 191 25.72 11.10 0.67
N TYR A 192 25.35 10.31 1.68
CA TYR A 192 26.34 9.67 2.57
C TYR A 192 26.74 8.26 2.14
N LEU A 193 25.81 7.49 1.55
CA LEU A 193 26.06 6.10 1.14
C LEU A 193 26.18 5.97 -0.38
N GLY A 194 25.60 6.91 -1.14
CA GLY A 194 25.55 6.86 -2.59
C GLY A 194 24.18 6.40 -3.13
N MET A 195 23.88 6.82 -4.36
CA MET A 195 22.59 6.58 -5.02
C MET A 195 22.25 5.09 -5.16
N HIS A 196 23.26 4.25 -5.35
CA HIS A 196 23.10 2.81 -5.54
C HIS A 196 22.50 2.09 -4.32
N TYR A 197 22.78 2.61 -3.11
CA TYR A 197 22.28 2.03 -1.86
C TYR A 197 20.82 2.33 -1.57
N LEU A 198 20.18 3.22 -2.31
CA LEU A 198 18.75 3.52 -2.14
C LEU A 198 17.87 2.31 -2.44
N PHE A 199 18.19 1.55 -3.48
CA PHE A 199 17.43 0.37 -3.87
C PHE A 199 17.48 -0.73 -2.81
N PRO A 200 18.66 -1.20 -2.37
CA PRO A 200 18.72 -2.21 -1.31
C PRO A 200 18.17 -1.71 0.03
N THR A 201 18.29 -0.41 0.35
CA THR A 201 17.67 0.17 1.56
C THR A 201 16.15 0.06 1.48
N SER A 202 15.55 0.48 0.37
CA SER A 202 14.10 0.37 0.12
C SER A 202 13.62 -1.08 0.20
N GLY A 203 14.34 -1.97 -0.46
CA GLY A 203 14.05 -3.40 -0.45
C GLY A 203 14.13 -3.99 0.96
N THR A 204 15.17 -3.66 1.72
CA THR A 204 15.35 -4.14 3.10
C THR A 204 14.22 -3.67 4.01
N ILE A 205 13.77 -2.42 3.91
CA ILE A 205 12.63 -1.91 4.69
C ILE A 205 11.37 -2.74 4.37
N LEU A 206 11.08 -3.00 3.09
CA LEU A 206 9.92 -3.82 2.72
C LEU A 206 10.03 -5.27 3.20
N LEU A 207 11.22 -5.87 3.16
CA LEU A 207 11.44 -7.22 3.68
C LEU A 207 11.24 -7.30 5.20
N ILE A 208 11.71 -6.30 5.94
CA ILE A 208 11.47 -6.19 7.39
C ILE A 208 9.97 -6.06 7.67
N LEU A 209 9.26 -5.22 6.91
CA LEU A 209 7.80 -5.07 7.05
C LEU A 209 7.08 -6.37 6.70
N ALA A 210 7.49 -7.07 5.63
CA ALA A 210 6.95 -8.37 5.28
C ALA A 210 7.15 -9.40 6.40
N ALA A 211 8.38 -9.49 6.93
CA ALA A 211 8.69 -10.39 8.04
C ALA A 211 7.85 -10.07 9.29
N PHE A 212 7.68 -8.79 9.60
CA PHE A 212 6.85 -8.32 10.71
C PHE A 212 5.37 -8.72 10.53
N ILE A 213 4.78 -8.50 9.35
CA ILE A 213 3.40 -8.90 9.04
C ILE A 213 3.23 -10.41 9.13
N ARG A 214 4.18 -11.19 8.57
CA ARG A 214 4.15 -12.64 8.67
C ARG A 214 4.17 -13.11 10.11
N TRP A 215 5.09 -12.59 10.90
CA TRP A 215 5.24 -13.00 12.29
C TRP A 215 4.01 -12.68 13.13
N ARG A 216 3.43 -11.48 12.95
CA ARG A 216 2.35 -11.00 13.80
C ARG A 216 0.97 -11.49 13.39
N TYR A 217 0.69 -11.60 12.10
CA TYR A 217 -0.66 -11.82 11.59
C TYR A 217 -0.83 -13.10 10.77
N VAL A 218 0.09 -13.40 9.88
CA VAL A 218 -0.04 -14.57 9.01
C VAL A 218 0.20 -15.87 9.77
N ARG A 219 1.18 -15.89 10.67
CA ARG A 219 1.54 -17.09 11.43
C ARG A 219 0.56 -17.42 12.56
N LYS A 220 -0.14 -16.43 13.12
CA LYS A 220 -1.10 -16.60 14.22
C LYS A 220 -2.47 -17.04 13.76
N GLY A 221 -2.69 -17.26 12.46
CA GLY A 221 -3.96 -17.69 11.91
C GLY A 221 -5.12 -16.87 12.49
N HIS A 222 -5.18 -15.58 12.17
CA HIS A 222 -6.40 -14.84 12.55
C HIS A 222 -7.55 -15.51 11.82
N PRO A 223 -8.56 -16.04 12.55
CA PRO A 223 -9.72 -16.60 11.90
C PRO A 223 -10.30 -15.53 10.99
N ALA A 224 -10.56 -15.91 9.73
CA ALA A 224 -11.43 -15.12 8.89
C ALA A 224 -12.69 -14.85 9.72
N VAL A 225 -13.02 -13.58 9.89
CA VAL A 225 -14.28 -13.21 10.54
C VAL A 225 -15.37 -13.75 9.61
N GLU A 226 -16.04 -14.83 10.07
CA GLU A 226 -17.29 -15.31 9.49
C GLU A 226 -18.37 -14.24 9.60
#